data_6792b8f0ee9fbb326a0108b1cb7621c4
#
_entry.id   6792b8f0ee9fbb326a0108b1cb7621c4
#
_cell.length_a   1.000
_cell.length_b   1.000
_cell.length_c   1.000
_cell.angle_alpha   90.00
_cell.angle_beta   90.00
_cell.angle_gamma   90.00
#
_symmetry.space_group_name_H-M   'P 1'
#
loop_
_entity.id
_entity.type
_entity.pdbx_description
1 polymer ?
#
loop_
_entity_poly.entity_id
_entity_poly.type
_entity_poly.pdbx_seq_one_letter_code
_entity_poly.pdbx_strand_id
1 'polypeptide(L)'
;NKASRIHENNQERLEITVSQRKNLYLKGFVGSTLENNQWQDLTKASYNGEHEGMLKWLKKKKFSSTYQYNLYQKLSKNDDQKQNVTINNVAANKKYLYTPYSINQSDVTSSNIQKDLNLQSIALFGSKSYSYQETSSTSPSELMVGSDWLNNPNASQKEYLDTESIYRSFVYENYQTVDKGLEKTISRLFDQDDFENTGIYSVCQHVRDTMTSYLKYDDQISDKDSLEDFLNQKTAGNDVLFSTVAVEAFRYYDIPARYVEGYYLKSDAIDDEGNATLTSKDGHAWVEVYFDGMGWLPIDVTPGYYYDVYTLMNMVATPQGEQSDTNIEKGHQDSQSVDDGQNGGMINDLIDHVGNLGMMSLGVLTIVCV
;
A
#
# COMPACT_ATOMS: atom_id res chain seq x y z
N ASN A 1 14.82 12.35 7.53
CA ASN A 1 14.30 11.05 7.85
C ASN A 1 15.42 10.04 7.92
N LYS A 2 15.41 9.11 8.86
CA LYS A 2 16.55 8.25 9.17
C LYS A 2 16.24 6.75 8.92
N ALA A 3 15.32 6.44 8.06
CA ALA A 3 15.03 5.06 7.70
C ALA A 3 16.22 4.38 7.00
N SER A 4 16.95 5.15 6.23
CA SER A 4 18.20 4.72 5.58
C SER A 4 19.27 4.12 6.51
N ARG A 5 19.14 4.30 7.83
CA ARG A 5 20.02 3.67 8.81
C ARG A 5 19.49 2.36 9.37
N ILE A 6 18.35 1.89 8.87
CA ILE A 6 17.75 0.64 9.34
C ILE A 6 18.67 -0.55 8.99
N HIS A 7 19.35 -0.49 7.85
CA HIS A 7 20.17 -1.59 7.34
C HIS A 7 21.59 -1.71 7.91
N GLU A 8 22.05 -0.77 8.74
CA GLU A 8 23.47 -0.68 9.12
C GLU A 8 23.95 -1.72 10.18
N ASN A 9 23.04 -2.41 10.88
CA ASN A 9 23.44 -3.43 11.88
C ASN A 9 22.32 -4.45 12.18
N ASN A 10 22.69 -5.62 12.71
CA ASN A 10 21.74 -6.65 13.15
C ASN A 10 21.10 -6.33 14.52
N GLN A 11 20.88 -5.08 14.84
CA GLN A 11 20.25 -4.72 16.11
C GLN A 11 18.77 -5.14 16.10
N GLU A 12 18.36 -5.84 17.14
CA GLU A 12 16.96 -6.17 17.38
C GLU A 12 16.12 -4.91 17.50
N ARG A 13 15.00 -4.88 16.79
CA ARG A 13 14.09 -3.75 16.71
C ARG A 13 12.72 -4.07 17.28
N LEU A 14 12.13 -5.16 16.83
CA LEU A 14 10.80 -5.60 17.24
C LEU A 14 10.82 -7.09 17.52
N GLU A 15 10.18 -7.50 18.61
CA GLU A 15 9.78 -8.90 18.83
C GLU A 15 8.29 -8.99 18.49
N ILE A 16 7.94 -9.99 17.70
CA ILE A 16 6.59 -10.17 17.17
C ILE A 16 6.08 -11.53 17.59
N THR A 17 4.83 -11.60 18.03
CA THR A 17 4.11 -12.86 18.20
C THR A 17 2.84 -12.81 17.36
N VAL A 18 2.65 -13.81 16.51
CA VAL A 18 1.50 -13.97 15.63
C VAL A 18 0.82 -15.30 15.82
N SER A 19 -0.48 -15.37 15.58
CA SER A 19 -1.24 -16.63 15.63
C SER A 19 -1.26 -17.38 14.30
N GLN A 20 -0.76 -16.79 13.22
CA GLN A 20 -0.67 -17.40 11.89
C GLN A 20 0.65 -17.01 11.22
N ARG A 21 1.26 -17.94 10.51
CA ARG A 21 2.47 -17.69 9.72
C ARG A 21 2.12 -17.04 8.39
N LYS A 22 2.25 -15.71 8.34
CA LYS A 22 2.03 -14.91 7.12
C LYS A 22 3.05 -13.78 7.04
N ASN A 23 3.32 -13.33 5.81
CA ASN A 23 4.08 -12.10 5.62
C ASN A 23 3.25 -10.90 6.10
N LEU A 24 3.89 -9.95 6.78
CA LEU A 24 3.23 -8.74 7.27
C LEU A 24 4.06 -7.50 6.99
N TYR A 25 3.40 -6.49 6.41
CA TYR A 25 3.89 -5.11 6.38
C TYR A 25 3.50 -4.43 7.69
N LEU A 26 4.46 -4.07 8.50
CA LEU A 26 4.26 -3.38 9.78
C LEU A 26 4.57 -1.89 9.59
N LYS A 27 3.56 -1.13 9.24
CA LYS A 27 3.64 0.29 8.90
C LYS A 27 4.01 1.16 10.11
N GLY A 28 5.04 1.97 9.95
CA GLY A 28 5.48 2.95 10.95
C GLY A 28 5.32 4.39 10.45
N PHE A 29 6.27 4.90 9.68
CA PHE A 29 6.22 6.24 9.10
C PHE A 29 5.45 6.25 7.78
N VAL A 30 4.73 7.33 7.51
CA VAL A 30 4.09 7.57 6.21
C VAL A 30 4.46 8.96 5.73
N GLY A 31 5.04 9.04 4.53
CA GLY A 31 5.41 10.27 3.87
C GLY A 31 4.39 10.65 2.79
N SER A 32 4.00 11.91 2.78
CA SER A 32 2.99 12.43 1.86
C SER A 32 3.57 13.41 0.85
N THR A 33 4.54 14.21 1.26
CA THR A 33 5.20 15.22 0.42
C THR A 33 6.69 14.97 0.39
N LEU A 34 7.28 14.99 -0.80
CA LEU A 34 8.73 14.91 -0.98
C LEU A 34 9.31 16.32 -1.00
N GLU A 35 10.17 16.65 -0.05
CA GLU A 35 10.84 17.95 0.05
C GLU A 35 12.35 17.74 0.24
N ASN A 36 13.16 18.29 -0.64
CA ASN A 36 14.62 18.14 -0.59
C ASN A 36 15.08 16.67 -0.45
N ASN A 37 14.51 15.79 -1.25
CA ASN A 37 14.75 14.33 -1.21
C ASN A 37 14.40 13.66 0.15
N GLN A 38 13.50 14.25 0.91
CA GLN A 38 13.03 13.70 2.17
C GLN A 38 11.51 13.68 2.23
N TRP A 39 10.94 12.55 2.59
CA TRP A 39 9.50 12.42 2.80
C TRP A 39 9.08 13.13 4.09
N GLN A 40 8.02 13.92 3.99
CA GLN A 40 7.41 14.67 5.09
C GLN A 40 5.96 14.25 5.31
N ASP A 41 5.49 14.42 6.55
CA ASP A 41 4.06 14.33 6.86
C ASP A 41 3.29 15.43 6.12
N LEU A 42 2.00 15.25 5.89
CA LEU A 42 1.12 16.33 5.46
C LEU A 42 1.18 17.52 6.42
N THR A 43 1.20 18.70 5.85
CA THR A 43 1.22 19.93 6.63
C THR A 43 -0.13 20.17 7.32
N LYS A 44 -0.14 21.05 8.31
CA LYS A 44 -1.42 21.47 8.91
C LYS A 44 -2.32 22.19 7.91
N ALA A 45 -1.76 22.81 6.90
CA ALA A 45 -2.52 23.48 5.83
C ALA A 45 -3.40 22.51 5.05
N SER A 46 -2.94 21.28 4.82
CA SER A 46 -3.72 20.24 4.13
C SER A 46 -5.03 19.86 4.84
N TYR A 47 -5.17 20.19 6.11
CA TYR A 47 -6.37 19.91 6.92
C TYR A 47 -7.21 21.17 7.20
N ASN A 48 -6.95 22.27 6.51
CA ASN A 48 -7.70 23.52 6.63
C ASN A 48 -8.63 23.71 5.42
N GLY A 49 -9.34 24.83 5.39
CA GLY A 49 -10.25 25.16 4.30
C GLY A 49 -11.39 24.15 4.16
N GLU A 50 -11.55 23.56 3.01
CA GLU A 50 -12.62 22.60 2.72
C GLU A 50 -12.51 21.32 3.57
N HIS A 51 -11.31 20.99 4.06
CA HIS A 51 -11.07 19.82 4.90
C HIS A 51 -11.10 20.13 6.40
N GLU A 52 -11.44 21.37 6.79
CA GLU A 52 -11.50 21.74 8.20
C GLU A 52 -12.56 20.91 8.93
N GLY A 53 -12.13 20.23 9.96
CA GLY A 53 -13.00 19.36 10.76
C GLY A 53 -13.35 18.02 10.11
N MET A 54 -12.90 17.72 8.88
CA MET A 54 -13.16 16.47 8.18
C MET A 54 -12.81 15.25 9.02
N LEU A 55 -11.60 15.17 9.56
CA LEU A 55 -11.18 14.01 10.39
C LEU A 55 -12.07 13.83 11.62
N LYS A 56 -12.53 14.93 12.23
CA LYS A 56 -13.44 14.87 13.37
C LYS A 56 -14.83 14.37 12.95
N TRP A 57 -15.30 14.79 11.79
CA TRP A 57 -16.57 14.34 11.22
C TRP A 57 -16.49 12.86 10.84
N LEU A 58 -15.44 12.41 10.14
CA LEU A 58 -15.20 11.02 9.79
C LEU A 58 -15.19 10.13 11.04
N LYS A 59 -14.52 10.57 12.11
CA LYS A 59 -14.51 9.85 13.39
C LYS A 59 -15.93 9.71 13.99
N LYS A 60 -16.79 10.72 13.89
CA LYS A 60 -18.19 10.64 14.30
C LYS A 60 -18.98 9.62 13.47
N LYS A 61 -18.63 9.48 12.20
CA LYS A 61 -19.16 8.47 11.26
C LYS A 61 -18.52 7.09 11.45
N LYS A 62 -17.66 6.91 12.45
CA LYS A 62 -16.91 5.67 12.71
C LYS A 62 -16.05 5.24 11.52
N PHE A 63 -15.52 6.22 10.78
CA PHE A 63 -14.61 6.02 9.66
C PHE A 63 -13.21 6.52 10.03
N SER A 64 -12.19 5.80 9.58
CA SER A 64 -10.80 6.20 9.63
C SER A 64 -9.99 5.43 8.59
N SER A 65 -9.05 6.12 7.94
CA SER A 65 -8.12 5.52 6.99
C SER A 65 -7.27 4.37 7.56
N THR A 66 -7.00 4.39 8.86
CA THR A 66 -6.19 3.36 9.53
C THR A 66 -6.86 1.98 9.54
N TYR A 67 -8.18 1.92 9.64
CA TYR A 67 -8.93 0.66 9.63
C TYR A 67 -9.96 0.59 8.49
N GLN A 68 -9.81 1.43 7.48
CA GLN A 68 -10.70 1.50 6.33
C GLN A 68 -10.78 0.15 5.61
N TYR A 69 -9.63 -0.49 5.36
CA TYR A 69 -9.60 -1.79 4.71
C TYR A 69 -10.32 -2.88 5.51
N ASN A 70 -10.21 -2.86 6.84
CA ASN A 70 -10.97 -3.77 7.70
C ASN A 70 -12.48 -3.50 7.64
N LEU A 71 -12.92 -2.23 7.52
CA LEU A 71 -14.33 -1.90 7.29
C LEU A 71 -14.81 -2.43 5.94
N TYR A 72 -14.00 -2.24 4.88
CA TYR A 72 -14.28 -2.80 3.56
C TYR A 72 -14.45 -4.32 3.62
N GLN A 73 -13.52 -5.05 4.25
CA GLN A 73 -13.60 -6.51 4.40
C GLN A 73 -14.88 -6.95 5.11
N LYS A 74 -15.26 -6.27 6.19
CA LYS A 74 -16.53 -6.54 6.91
C LYS A 74 -17.76 -6.33 6.02
N LEU A 75 -17.76 -5.26 5.23
CA LEU A 75 -18.86 -4.97 4.31
C LEU A 75 -18.90 -5.94 3.13
N SER A 76 -17.78 -6.53 2.79
CA SER A 76 -17.62 -7.59 1.78
C SER A 76 -17.91 -8.99 2.34
N LYS A 77 -18.17 -9.11 3.66
CA LYS A 77 -18.31 -10.39 4.38
C LYS A 77 -17.09 -11.30 4.32
N ASN A 78 -15.91 -10.70 4.23
CA ASN A 78 -14.62 -11.36 4.14
C ASN A 78 -13.80 -11.16 5.43
N ASP A 79 -14.43 -11.15 6.60
CA ASP A 79 -13.79 -10.87 7.89
C ASP A 79 -13.64 -12.08 8.81
N ASP A 80 -13.83 -13.29 8.31
CA ASP A 80 -13.92 -14.50 9.11
C ASP A 80 -12.57 -14.96 9.67
N GLN A 81 -11.47 -14.68 9.00
CA GLN A 81 -10.15 -15.08 9.46
C GLN A 81 -9.44 -13.93 10.19
N LYS A 82 -9.26 -14.08 11.48
CA LYS A 82 -8.58 -13.11 12.32
C LYS A 82 -7.30 -13.71 12.91
N GLN A 83 -6.25 -12.91 12.93
CA GLN A 83 -5.04 -13.24 13.68
C GLN A 83 -4.74 -12.17 14.72
N ASN A 84 -4.14 -12.59 15.83
CA ASN A 84 -3.59 -11.68 16.80
C ASN A 84 -2.12 -11.41 16.47
N VAL A 85 -1.75 -10.13 16.48
CA VAL A 85 -0.38 -9.67 16.32
C VAL A 85 0.02 -8.92 17.57
N THR A 86 0.99 -9.42 18.31
CA THR A 86 1.57 -8.73 19.46
C THR A 86 2.96 -8.25 19.11
N ILE A 87 3.26 -7.01 19.45
CA ILE A 87 4.51 -6.33 19.12
C ILE A 87 5.16 -5.81 20.40
N ASN A 88 6.39 -6.21 20.65
CA ASN A 88 7.28 -5.65 21.66
C ASN A 88 8.33 -4.78 20.94
N ASN A 89 8.29 -3.48 21.16
CA ASN A 89 9.25 -2.54 20.60
C ASN A 89 10.52 -2.51 21.46
N VAL A 90 11.56 -3.19 21.02
CA VAL A 90 12.86 -3.27 21.68
C VAL A 90 13.66 -1.98 21.46
N ALA A 91 13.94 -1.65 20.20
CA ALA A 91 14.76 -0.50 19.82
C ALA A 91 14.33 0.20 18.51
N ALA A 92 13.15 -0.06 18.02
CA ALA A 92 12.56 0.70 16.92
C ALA A 92 12.10 2.10 17.38
N ASN A 93 11.73 2.98 16.45
CA ASN A 93 11.24 4.30 16.81
C ASN A 93 9.92 4.22 17.59
N LYS A 94 9.98 4.50 18.89
CA LYS A 94 8.85 4.38 19.82
C LYS A 94 7.73 5.41 19.61
N LYS A 95 7.93 6.40 18.75
CA LYS A 95 6.87 7.30 18.31
C LYS A 95 5.78 6.56 17.58
N TYR A 96 6.14 5.57 16.75
CA TYR A 96 5.20 4.83 15.93
C TYR A 96 4.69 3.58 16.64
N LEU A 97 3.43 3.27 16.40
CA LEU A 97 2.85 1.96 16.67
C LEU A 97 2.83 1.23 15.33
N TYR A 98 3.75 0.30 15.17
CA TYR A 98 3.88 -0.48 13.93
C TYR A 98 2.65 -1.35 13.75
N THR A 99 1.94 -1.20 12.63
CA THR A 99 0.65 -1.86 12.40
C THR A 99 0.58 -2.54 11.06
N PRO A 100 -0.05 -3.72 10.98
CA PRO A 100 -0.56 -4.20 9.70
C PRO A 100 -1.61 -3.23 9.14
N TYR A 101 -1.94 -3.35 7.87
CA TYR A 101 -2.90 -2.45 7.21
C TYR A 101 -4.38 -2.84 7.44
N SER A 102 -4.67 -4.05 7.90
CA SER A 102 -6.03 -4.56 8.15
C SER A 102 -6.34 -4.71 9.64
N ILE A 103 -6.15 -3.67 10.45
CA ILE A 103 -6.44 -3.70 11.88
C ILE A 103 -7.90 -3.38 12.19
N ASN A 104 -8.41 -3.93 13.30
CA ASN A 104 -9.74 -3.63 13.78
C ASN A 104 -9.84 -2.24 14.45
N GLN A 105 -11.00 -1.62 14.31
CA GLN A 105 -11.29 -0.34 14.97
C GLN A 105 -11.15 -0.40 16.49
N SER A 106 -11.48 -1.53 17.11
CA SER A 106 -11.39 -1.73 18.56
C SER A 106 -9.96 -1.60 19.09
N ASP A 107 -8.96 -1.82 18.24
CA ASP A 107 -7.55 -1.77 18.61
C ASP A 107 -7.01 -0.33 18.62
N VAL A 108 -7.76 0.60 18.04
CA VAL A 108 -7.44 2.03 18.02
C VAL A 108 -7.99 2.70 19.27
N THR A 109 -7.16 2.85 20.28
CA THR A 109 -7.55 3.42 21.58
C THR A 109 -7.34 4.93 21.63
N SER A 110 -7.86 5.57 22.69
CA SER A 110 -7.64 7.00 22.97
C SER A 110 -6.18 7.35 23.28
N SER A 111 -5.35 6.36 23.60
CA SER A 111 -3.90 6.54 23.80
C SER A 111 -3.11 6.67 22.51
N ASN A 112 -3.76 6.46 21.36
CA ASN A 112 -3.13 6.56 20.07
C ASN A 112 -3.55 7.84 19.38
N ILE A 113 -2.59 8.56 18.83
CA ILE A 113 -2.87 9.67 17.92
C ILE A 113 -2.94 9.08 16.52
N GLN A 114 -4.05 9.36 15.88
CA GLN A 114 -4.20 9.11 14.48
C GLN A 114 -4.58 10.41 13.79
N LYS A 115 -3.84 10.73 12.78
CA LYS A 115 -4.26 11.66 11.73
C LYS A 115 -4.63 10.82 10.52
N ASP A 116 -4.31 11.24 9.33
CA ASP A 116 -4.56 10.45 8.14
C ASP A 116 -3.50 9.37 7.86
N LEU A 117 -2.39 9.38 8.55
CA LEU A 117 -1.19 8.66 8.11
C LEU A 117 -0.95 7.35 8.85
N ASN A 118 -0.73 7.43 10.14
CA ASN A 118 -0.28 6.31 10.97
C ASN A 118 -0.78 6.41 12.41
N LEU A 119 -0.60 5.34 13.15
CA LEU A 119 -0.82 5.34 14.59
C LEU A 119 0.46 5.78 15.31
N GLN A 120 0.32 6.72 16.23
CA GLN A 120 1.41 7.20 17.05
C GLN A 120 1.03 7.11 18.53
N SER A 121 2.00 6.73 19.36
CA SER A 121 1.82 6.77 20.81
C SER A 121 1.83 8.19 21.32
N ILE A 122 0.91 8.54 22.22
CA ILE A 122 0.93 9.81 22.97
C ILE A 122 1.75 9.70 24.25
N ALA A 123 2.21 8.50 24.62
CA ALA A 123 3.04 8.33 25.80
C ALA A 123 4.40 9.02 25.63
N LEU A 124 4.87 9.70 26.66
CA LEU A 124 6.11 10.51 26.65
C LEU A 124 7.33 9.71 26.17
N PHE A 125 7.39 8.42 26.53
CA PHE A 125 8.48 7.51 26.15
C PHE A 125 8.07 6.51 25.03
N GLY A 126 6.93 6.72 24.39
CA GLY A 126 6.35 5.82 23.41
C GLY A 126 5.73 4.54 24.03
N SER A 127 5.22 3.66 23.19
CA SER A 127 4.65 2.38 23.62
C SER A 127 5.66 1.26 23.41
N LYS A 128 5.86 0.42 24.44
CA LYS A 128 6.80 -0.69 24.36
C LYS A 128 6.14 -1.99 23.90
N SER A 129 4.90 -2.25 24.33
CA SER A 129 4.17 -3.47 23.98
C SER A 129 2.72 -3.13 23.65
N TYR A 130 2.20 -3.72 22.60
CA TYR A 130 0.83 -3.53 22.14
C TYR A 130 0.39 -4.68 21.23
N SER A 131 -0.91 -4.86 21.07
CA SER A 131 -1.47 -5.94 20.28
C SER A 131 -2.56 -5.41 19.37
N TYR A 132 -2.69 -6.04 18.22
CA TYR A 132 -3.75 -5.79 17.24
C TYR A 132 -4.42 -7.09 16.86
N GLN A 133 -5.68 -6.97 16.48
CA GLN A 133 -6.39 -8.00 15.77
C GLN A 133 -6.47 -7.62 14.29
N GLU A 134 -5.85 -8.42 13.44
CA GLU A 134 -5.84 -8.24 11.99
C GLU A 134 -6.81 -9.21 11.34
N THR A 135 -7.51 -8.76 10.32
CA THR A 135 -8.27 -9.64 9.44
C THR A 135 -7.32 -10.20 8.39
N SER A 136 -7.05 -11.49 8.48
CA SER A 136 -6.00 -12.14 7.70
C SER A 136 -6.49 -12.72 6.37
N SER A 137 -7.76 -12.62 6.04
CA SER A 137 -8.27 -13.06 4.75
C SER A 137 -7.78 -12.11 3.68
N THR A 138 -6.79 -12.49 2.95
CA THR A 138 -6.41 -11.80 1.74
C THR A 138 -5.84 -12.78 0.75
N SER A 139 -6.70 -13.64 0.24
CA SER A 139 -6.46 -14.02 -1.13
C SER A 139 -6.91 -12.83 -1.99
N PRO A 140 -6.19 -12.51 -3.02
CA PRO A 140 -6.54 -11.46 -3.96
C PRO A 140 -7.82 -11.73 -4.74
N SER A 141 -8.14 -12.99 -4.97
CA SER A 141 -9.44 -13.41 -5.47
C SER A 141 -10.58 -12.99 -4.52
N GLU A 142 -10.37 -13.01 -3.21
CA GLU A 142 -11.35 -12.53 -2.23
C GLU A 142 -11.49 -11.01 -2.26
N LEU A 143 -10.42 -10.28 -2.51
CA LEU A 143 -10.47 -8.83 -2.72
C LEU A 143 -11.34 -8.46 -3.92
N MET A 144 -11.24 -9.19 -5.01
CA MET A 144 -11.99 -8.91 -6.23
C MET A 144 -13.43 -9.41 -6.17
N VAL A 145 -13.67 -10.62 -5.70
CA VAL A 145 -15.04 -11.15 -5.48
C VAL A 145 -15.77 -10.30 -4.45
N GLY A 146 -15.06 -9.79 -3.43
CA GLY A 146 -15.61 -8.87 -2.45
C GLY A 146 -15.94 -7.48 -3.00
N SER A 147 -15.44 -7.07 -4.16
CA SER A 147 -15.63 -5.73 -4.72
C SER A 147 -16.93 -5.55 -5.51
N ASP A 148 -17.64 -6.59 -5.87
CA ASP A 148 -18.89 -6.51 -6.67
C ASP A 148 -19.92 -5.54 -6.09
N TRP A 149 -19.99 -5.44 -4.75
CA TRP A 149 -20.91 -4.54 -4.06
C TRP A 149 -20.58 -3.05 -4.25
N LEU A 150 -19.36 -2.70 -4.65
CA LEU A 150 -18.98 -1.32 -4.95
C LEU A 150 -19.84 -0.77 -6.09
N ASN A 151 -20.22 -1.61 -7.05
CA ASN A 151 -21.08 -1.25 -8.17
C ASN A 151 -22.58 -1.28 -7.83
N ASN A 152 -22.97 -2.10 -6.84
CA ASN A 152 -24.37 -2.28 -6.47
C ASN A 152 -24.53 -2.40 -4.95
N PRO A 153 -24.24 -1.30 -4.20
CA PRO A 153 -24.20 -1.33 -2.75
C PRO A 153 -25.59 -1.43 -2.12
N ASN A 154 -25.71 -2.21 -1.05
CA ASN A 154 -26.86 -2.15 -0.16
C ASN A 154 -26.84 -0.86 0.69
N ALA A 155 -27.85 -0.64 1.53
CA ALA A 155 -27.99 0.61 2.29
C ALA A 155 -26.78 0.93 3.20
N SER A 156 -26.23 -0.08 3.90
CA SER A 156 -25.07 0.11 4.78
C SER A 156 -23.77 0.34 4.00
N GLN A 157 -23.61 -0.37 2.90
CA GLN A 157 -22.48 -0.19 1.98
C GLN A 157 -22.53 1.19 1.33
N LYS A 158 -23.71 1.66 0.94
CA LYS A 158 -23.90 3.01 0.42
C LYS A 158 -23.54 4.08 1.46
N GLU A 159 -24.00 3.97 2.71
CA GLU A 159 -23.62 4.91 3.78
C GLU A 159 -22.09 4.96 3.98
N TYR A 160 -21.42 3.82 3.88
CA TYR A 160 -19.98 3.74 3.92
C TYR A 160 -19.35 4.50 2.75
N LEU A 161 -19.78 4.23 1.51
CA LEU A 161 -19.24 4.89 0.31
C LEU A 161 -19.51 6.40 0.31
N ASP A 162 -20.68 6.84 0.78
CA ASP A 162 -21.00 8.27 0.94
C ASP A 162 -20.04 8.94 1.96
N THR A 163 -19.64 8.21 3.00
CA THR A 163 -18.68 8.69 4.00
C THR A 163 -17.25 8.66 3.46
N GLU A 164 -16.88 7.58 2.79
CA GLU A 164 -15.58 7.38 2.18
C GLU A 164 -15.30 8.41 1.08
N SER A 165 -16.30 8.80 0.30
CA SER A 165 -16.15 9.78 -0.78
C SER A 165 -15.62 11.13 -0.29
N ILE A 166 -15.94 11.54 0.93
CA ILE A 166 -15.41 12.75 1.56
C ILE A 166 -13.91 12.59 1.87
N TYR A 167 -13.52 11.42 2.39
CA TYR A 167 -12.12 11.10 2.60
C TYR A 167 -11.36 10.94 1.28
N ARG A 168 -11.96 10.29 0.30
CA ARG A 168 -11.39 10.10 -1.03
C ARG A 168 -11.08 11.42 -1.73
N SER A 169 -11.97 12.41 -1.66
CA SER A 169 -11.70 13.76 -2.20
C SER A 169 -10.45 14.38 -1.58
N PHE A 170 -10.28 14.26 -0.26
CA PHE A 170 -9.06 14.68 0.42
C PHE A 170 -7.83 13.92 -0.06
N VAL A 171 -7.96 12.61 -0.30
CA VAL A 171 -6.85 11.77 -0.80
C VAL A 171 -6.41 12.23 -2.17
N TYR A 172 -7.33 12.42 -3.09
CA TYR A 172 -7.03 12.86 -4.46
C TYR A 172 -6.39 14.25 -4.49
N GLU A 173 -6.79 15.16 -3.62
CA GLU A 173 -6.19 16.48 -3.54
C GLU A 173 -4.76 16.49 -2.99
N ASN A 174 -4.45 15.58 -2.05
CA ASN A 174 -3.21 15.66 -1.28
C ASN A 174 -2.15 14.61 -1.66
N TYR A 175 -2.48 13.62 -2.49
CA TYR A 175 -1.59 12.48 -2.76
C TYR A 175 -1.36 12.17 -4.25
N GLN A 176 -1.74 13.06 -5.15
CA GLN A 176 -1.50 12.93 -6.60
C GLN A 176 -0.40 13.86 -7.14
N THR A 177 0.07 14.80 -6.35
CA THR A 177 1.05 15.78 -6.84
C THR A 177 2.43 15.15 -6.96
N VAL A 178 2.98 15.15 -8.18
CA VAL A 178 4.37 14.78 -8.47
C VAL A 178 5.31 15.89 -7.99
N ASP A 179 6.47 15.54 -7.45
CA ASP A 179 7.51 16.52 -7.13
C ASP A 179 7.98 17.22 -8.39
N LYS A 180 7.98 18.56 -8.37
CA LYS A 180 8.33 19.38 -9.55
C LYS A 180 9.76 19.15 -10.07
N GLY A 181 10.69 18.78 -9.18
CA GLY A 181 12.06 18.46 -9.56
C GLY A 181 12.18 17.13 -10.28
N LEU A 182 11.23 16.22 -10.07
CA LEU A 182 11.23 14.87 -10.63
C LEU A 182 10.33 14.72 -11.86
N GLU A 183 9.36 15.60 -12.07
CA GLU A 183 8.32 15.49 -13.10
C GLU A 183 8.88 15.16 -14.48
N LYS A 184 9.91 15.89 -14.92
CA LYS A 184 10.58 15.66 -16.22
C LYS A 184 11.28 14.29 -16.30
N THR A 185 11.81 13.81 -15.20
CA THR A 185 12.55 12.54 -15.18
C THR A 185 11.55 11.37 -15.12
N ILE A 186 10.51 11.52 -14.35
CA ILE A 186 9.40 10.54 -14.26
C ILE A 186 8.70 10.43 -15.62
N SER A 187 8.30 11.54 -16.26
CA SER A 187 7.63 11.52 -17.56
C SER A 187 8.46 10.88 -18.67
N ARG A 188 9.78 10.92 -18.57
CA ARG A 188 10.68 10.24 -19.52
C ARG A 188 10.77 8.73 -19.29
N LEU A 189 10.63 8.26 -18.05
CA LEU A 189 10.70 6.85 -17.69
C LEU A 189 9.37 6.13 -17.84
N PHE A 190 8.30 6.85 -17.53
CA PHE A 190 6.92 6.36 -17.52
C PHE A 190 6.13 7.13 -18.55
N ASP A 191 5.97 6.57 -19.76
CA ASP A 191 5.18 7.18 -20.82
C ASP A 191 3.69 7.03 -20.49
N GLN A 192 2.93 8.13 -20.62
CA GLN A 192 1.49 8.11 -20.35
C GLN A 192 0.65 7.65 -21.54
N ASP A 193 1.17 7.79 -22.76
CA ASP A 193 0.36 7.70 -23.98
C ASP A 193 -0.38 6.36 -24.14
N ASP A 194 0.17 5.28 -23.61
CA ASP A 194 -0.44 3.95 -23.68
C ASP A 194 -1.36 3.59 -22.49
N PHE A 195 -1.45 4.46 -21.46
CA PHE A 195 -2.14 4.16 -20.19
C PHE A 195 -3.34 5.06 -19.91
N GLU A 196 -3.68 6.00 -20.79
CA GLU A 196 -4.93 6.74 -20.70
C GLU A 196 -6.12 5.76 -20.73
N ASN A 197 -6.94 5.78 -19.68
CA ASN A 197 -8.11 4.91 -19.50
C ASN A 197 -7.82 3.43 -19.22
N THR A 198 -6.62 3.07 -18.79
CA THR A 198 -6.35 1.73 -18.27
C THR A 198 -6.68 1.63 -16.77
N GLY A 199 -7.07 0.44 -16.32
CA GLY A 199 -7.37 0.21 -14.91
C GLY A 199 -6.12 0.30 -14.02
N ILE A 200 -6.33 0.65 -12.75
CA ILE A 200 -5.27 0.80 -11.74
C ILE A 200 -4.30 -0.39 -11.65
N TYR A 201 -4.79 -1.60 -11.89
CA TYR A 201 -3.96 -2.82 -11.89
C TYR A 201 -2.96 -2.87 -13.04
N SER A 202 -3.37 -2.44 -14.24
CA SER A 202 -2.47 -2.35 -15.39
C SER A 202 -1.37 -1.34 -15.14
N VAL A 203 -1.69 -0.20 -14.52
CA VAL A 203 -0.70 0.80 -14.12
C VAL A 203 0.24 0.24 -13.05
N CYS A 204 -0.26 -0.48 -12.04
CA CYS A 204 0.57 -1.13 -11.03
C CYS A 204 1.58 -2.10 -11.66
N GLN A 205 1.14 -2.90 -12.61
CA GLN A 205 2.01 -3.81 -13.35
C GLN A 205 3.03 -3.06 -14.18
N HIS A 206 2.61 -2.04 -14.93
CA HIS A 206 3.48 -1.23 -15.75
C HIS A 206 4.58 -0.51 -14.94
N VAL A 207 4.20 0.11 -13.82
CA VAL A 207 5.17 0.79 -12.94
C VAL A 207 6.22 -0.20 -12.44
N ARG A 208 5.80 -1.38 -11.96
CA ARG A 208 6.72 -2.41 -11.51
C ARG A 208 7.65 -2.90 -12.61
N ASP A 209 7.09 -3.23 -13.78
CA ASP A 209 7.86 -3.81 -14.89
C ASP A 209 8.83 -2.77 -15.46
N THR A 210 8.42 -1.52 -15.57
CA THR A 210 9.31 -0.41 -15.95
C THR A 210 10.45 -0.28 -14.96
N MET A 211 10.16 -0.22 -13.66
CA MET A 211 11.20 -0.06 -12.64
C MET A 211 12.20 -1.22 -12.65
N THR A 212 11.72 -2.46 -12.70
CA THR A 212 12.61 -3.64 -12.71
C THR A 212 13.42 -3.78 -14.00
N SER A 213 12.94 -3.22 -15.10
CA SER A 213 13.66 -3.19 -16.38
C SER A 213 14.73 -2.11 -16.45
N TYR A 214 14.51 -0.96 -15.81
CA TYR A 214 15.39 0.20 -15.92
C TYR A 214 16.33 0.39 -14.74
N LEU A 215 15.97 -0.08 -13.54
CA LEU A 215 16.68 0.16 -12.29
C LEU A 215 17.19 -1.15 -11.71
N LYS A 216 18.36 -1.09 -11.07
CA LYS A 216 18.91 -2.23 -10.33
C LYS A 216 18.62 -2.07 -8.85
N TYR A 217 18.13 -3.13 -8.23
CA TYR A 217 17.99 -3.18 -6.79
C TYR A 217 19.25 -3.67 -6.10
N ASP A 218 19.69 -2.99 -5.05
CA ASP A 218 20.80 -3.37 -4.20
C ASP A 218 20.55 -2.82 -2.79
N ASP A 219 20.34 -3.70 -1.84
CA ASP A 219 20.05 -3.37 -0.44
C ASP A 219 21.29 -2.87 0.34
N GLN A 220 22.48 -2.98 -0.24
CA GLN A 220 23.74 -2.52 0.38
C GLN A 220 24.06 -1.06 0.04
N ILE A 221 23.31 -0.44 -0.86
CA ILE A 221 23.53 0.95 -1.25
C ILE A 221 23.00 1.89 -0.17
N SER A 222 23.83 2.88 0.19
CA SER A 222 23.40 3.93 1.11
C SER A 222 22.61 5.01 0.37
N ASP A 223 21.60 5.62 1.03
CA ASP A 223 20.77 6.71 0.49
C ASP A 223 21.53 8.01 0.22
N LYS A 224 22.87 7.98 0.15
CA LYS A 224 23.69 9.16 -0.10
C LYS A 224 23.69 9.57 -1.57
N ASP A 225 23.32 8.64 -2.45
CA ASP A 225 23.18 8.97 -3.86
C ASP A 225 21.87 9.76 -4.04
N SER A 226 21.93 10.83 -4.80
CA SER A 226 20.74 11.62 -5.04
C SER A 226 19.74 10.79 -5.84
N LEU A 227 18.44 11.00 -5.58
CA LEU A 227 17.38 10.37 -6.35
C LEU A 227 17.51 10.67 -7.85
N GLU A 228 18.00 11.87 -8.20
CA GLU A 228 18.28 12.28 -9.56
C GLU A 228 19.42 11.46 -10.19
N ASP A 229 20.50 11.21 -9.44
CA ASP A 229 21.60 10.36 -9.91
C ASP A 229 21.14 8.92 -10.12
N PHE A 230 20.33 8.36 -9.20
CA PHE A 230 19.75 7.05 -9.36
C PHE A 230 18.92 6.94 -10.64
N LEU A 231 18.04 7.88 -10.90
CA LEU A 231 17.17 7.88 -12.08
C LEU A 231 17.91 8.17 -13.39
N ASN A 232 18.87 9.09 -13.39
CA ASN A 232 19.57 9.50 -14.60
C ASN A 232 20.71 8.55 -14.98
N GLN A 233 21.44 8.00 -14.02
CA GLN A 233 22.60 7.17 -14.27
C GLN A 233 22.28 5.67 -14.30
N LYS A 234 21.02 5.29 -14.02
CA LYS A 234 20.60 3.88 -13.88
C LYS A 234 21.49 3.11 -12.91
N THR A 235 21.88 3.77 -11.84
CA THR A 235 22.65 3.15 -10.76
C THR A 235 21.75 2.21 -9.98
N ALA A 236 22.34 1.37 -9.14
CA ALA A 236 21.55 0.57 -8.23
C ALA A 236 20.97 1.43 -7.10
N GLY A 237 19.83 1.05 -6.58
CA GLY A 237 19.14 1.72 -5.47
C GLY A 237 18.51 0.73 -4.50
N ASN A 238 18.31 1.18 -3.28
CA ASN A 238 17.64 0.43 -2.24
C ASN A 238 16.10 0.60 -2.30
N ASP A 239 15.39 -0.03 -1.38
CA ASP A 239 13.93 0.02 -1.26
C ASP A 239 13.39 1.46 -1.08
N VAL A 240 14.12 2.35 -0.39
CA VAL A 240 13.75 3.76 -0.21
C VAL A 240 13.69 4.48 -1.55
N LEU A 241 14.71 4.29 -2.40
CA LEU A 241 14.76 4.89 -3.73
C LEU A 241 13.69 4.27 -4.66
N PHE A 242 13.55 2.94 -4.64
CA PHE A 242 12.51 2.25 -5.40
C PHE A 242 11.11 2.74 -5.03
N SER A 243 10.80 2.77 -3.74
CA SER A 243 9.49 3.23 -3.27
C SER A 243 9.23 4.70 -3.56
N THR A 244 10.26 5.55 -3.48
CA THR A 244 10.14 6.96 -3.83
C THR A 244 9.80 7.14 -5.31
N VAL A 245 10.50 6.45 -6.21
CA VAL A 245 10.20 6.50 -7.64
C VAL A 245 8.81 5.96 -7.93
N ALA A 246 8.41 4.87 -7.27
CA ALA A 246 7.09 4.30 -7.46
C ALA A 246 5.97 5.25 -7.04
N VAL A 247 6.11 5.95 -5.91
CA VAL A 247 5.12 6.95 -5.47
C VAL A 247 4.97 8.04 -6.54
N GLU A 248 6.08 8.58 -7.03
CA GLU A 248 6.05 9.63 -8.06
C GLU A 248 5.50 9.11 -9.40
N ALA A 249 5.79 7.86 -9.78
CA ALA A 249 5.24 7.23 -10.97
C ALA A 249 3.71 7.04 -10.88
N PHE A 250 3.20 6.51 -9.75
CA PHE A 250 1.75 6.38 -9.55
C PHE A 250 1.05 7.74 -9.61
N ARG A 251 1.61 8.76 -8.97
CA ARG A 251 1.07 10.14 -9.02
C ARG A 251 1.09 10.72 -10.43
N TYR A 252 2.09 10.38 -11.22
CA TYR A 252 2.17 10.78 -12.61
C TYR A 252 1.04 10.17 -13.47
N TYR A 253 0.53 9.01 -13.09
CA TYR A 253 -0.66 8.38 -13.65
C TYR A 253 -1.97 8.77 -12.93
N ASP A 254 -1.99 9.89 -12.23
CA ASP A 254 -3.14 10.39 -11.46
C ASP A 254 -3.69 9.40 -10.42
N ILE A 255 -2.85 8.48 -9.95
CA ILE A 255 -3.20 7.52 -8.91
C ILE A 255 -2.67 8.02 -7.57
N PRO A 256 -3.54 8.24 -6.56
CA PRO A 256 -3.08 8.66 -5.25
C PRO A 256 -2.14 7.63 -4.63
N ALA A 257 -0.93 8.05 -4.31
CA ALA A 257 0.10 7.21 -3.74
C ALA A 257 0.84 7.91 -2.60
N ARG A 258 1.34 7.12 -1.64
CA ARG A 258 2.12 7.60 -0.50
C ARG A 258 3.27 6.67 -0.16
N TYR A 259 4.32 7.25 0.36
CA TYR A 259 5.51 6.55 0.80
C TYR A 259 5.33 6.00 2.22
N VAL A 260 5.80 4.78 2.46
CA VAL A 260 5.71 4.15 3.78
C VAL A 260 7.06 3.55 4.16
N GLU A 261 7.42 3.68 5.44
CA GLU A 261 8.54 2.98 6.07
C GLU A 261 8.06 2.20 7.29
N GLY A 262 8.64 1.03 7.48
CA GLY A 262 8.36 0.19 8.64
C GLY A 262 9.22 -1.05 8.67
N TYR A 263 8.60 -2.18 8.94
CA TYR A 263 9.26 -3.48 8.95
C TYR A 263 8.46 -4.48 8.13
N TYR A 264 9.17 -5.38 7.48
CA TYR A 264 8.56 -6.49 6.76
C TYR A 264 8.87 -7.80 7.47
N LEU A 265 7.84 -8.45 8.01
CA LEU A 265 7.93 -9.77 8.61
C LEU A 265 7.70 -10.83 7.54
N LYS A 266 8.72 -11.64 7.27
CA LYS A 266 8.60 -12.80 6.39
C LYS A 266 8.03 -13.99 7.15
N SER A 267 7.16 -14.75 6.51
CA SER A 267 6.52 -15.92 7.13
C SER A 267 7.51 -17.03 7.51
N ASP A 268 8.63 -17.13 6.78
CA ASP A 268 9.71 -18.08 7.07
C ASP A 268 10.59 -17.70 8.27
N ALA A 269 10.54 -16.44 8.71
CA ALA A 269 11.20 -15.95 9.92
C ALA A 269 10.39 -16.24 11.20
N ILE A 270 9.17 -16.75 11.09
CA ILE A 270 8.30 -17.06 12.23
C ILE A 270 8.55 -18.50 12.67
N ASP A 271 8.87 -18.68 13.94
CA ASP A 271 9.09 -20.01 14.54
C ASP A 271 7.78 -20.82 14.72
N ASP A 272 7.90 -22.05 15.22
CA ASP A 272 6.75 -22.94 15.40
C ASP A 272 5.80 -22.47 16.52
N GLU A 273 6.28 -21.64 17.42
CA GLU A 273 5.53 -21.02 18.51
C GLU A 273 4.86 -19.71 18.08
N GLY A 274 5.10 -19.24 16.85
CA GLY A 274 4.53 -18.01 16.29
C GLY A 274 5.34 -16.76 16.62
N ASN A 275 6.60 -16.88 17.03
CA ASN A 275 7.45 -15.74 17.38
C ASN A 275 8.43 -15.42 16.25
N ALA A 276 8.79 -14.14 16.15
CA ALA A 276 9.85 -13.67 15.28
C ALA A 276 10.55 -12.46 15.91
N THR A 277 11.83 -12.31 15.64
CA THR A 277 12.61 -11.13 15.99
C THR A 277 13.00 -10.37 14.73
N LEU A 278 12.50 -9.14 14.57
CA LEU A 278 12.89 -8.27 13.49
C LEU A 278 14.07 -7.39 13.90
N THR A 279 15.04 -7.33 13.03
CA THR A 279 16.28 -6.55 13.20
C THR A 279 16.25 -5.30 12.33
N SER A 280 17.33 -4.56 12.33
CA SER A 280 17.51 -3.44 11.40
C SER A 280 17.44 -3.85 9.93
N LYS A 281 17.78 -5.11 9.60
CA LYS A 281 17.75 -5.62 8.23
C LYS A 281 16.34 -5.90 7.71
N ASP A 282 15.37 -6.04 8.61
CA ASP A 282 13.97 -6.26 8.28
C ASP A 282 13.20 -4.92 8.12
N GLY A 283 13.92 -3.80 8.28
CA GLY A 283 13.42 -2.49 7.92
C GLY A 283 13.17 -2.42 6.42
N HIS A 284 12.05 -1.82 6.02
CA HIS A 284 11.62 -1.79 4.64
C HIS A 284 10.82 -0.54 4.32
N ALA A 285 10.92 -0.09 3.07
CA ALA A 285 10.13 0.98 2.50
C ALA A 285 9.32 0.45 1.31
N TRP A 286 8.06 0.91 1.22
CA TRP A 286 7.16 0.53 0.13
C TRP A 286 6.22 1.68 -0.24
N VAL A 287 5.47 1.51 -1.32
CA VAL A 287 4.40 2.43 -1.71
C VAL A 287 3.04 1.89 -1.27
N GLU A 288 2.17 2.75 -0.78
CA GLU A 288 0.74 2.49 -0.65
C GLU A 288 -0.01 3.27 -1.72
N VAL A 289 -0.93 2.60 -2.39
CA VAL A 289 -1.83 3.16 -3.40
C VAL A 289 -3.25 3.17 -2.84
N TYR A 290 -4.01 4.22 -3.14
CA TYR A 290 -5.40 4.32 -2.72
C TYR A 290 -6.32 3.67 -3.75
N PHE A 291 -7.09 2.71 -3.28
CA PHE A 291 -8.16 2.05 -4.06
C PHE A 291 -9.51 2.56 -3.57
N ASP A 292 -10.29 3.13 -4.47
CA ASP A 292 -11.60 3.68 -4.16
C ASP A 292 -12.50 2.66 -3.46
N GLY A 293 -13.07 3.06 -2.34
CA GLY A 293 -13.90 2.21 -1.50
C GLY A 293 -13.15 1.18 -0.65
N MET A 294 -11.91 0.82 -0.98
CA MET A 294 -11.10 -0.16 -0.22
C MET A 294 -10.13 0.53 0.74
N GLY A 295 -9.53 1.64 0.31
CA GLY A 295 -8.53 2.38 1.07
C GLY A 295 -7.10 2.15 0.60
N TRP A 296 -6.14 2.43 1.47
CA TRP A 296 -4.71 2.33 1.21
C TRP A 296 -4.23 0.87 1.28
N LEU A 297 -3.66 0.38 0.18
CA LEU A 297 -3.09 -0.96 0.08
C LEU A 297 -1.61 -0.89 -0.32
N PRO A 298 -0.76 -1.78 0.23
CA PRO A 298 0.64 -1.84 -0.15
C PRO A 298 0.79 -2.37 -1.58
N ILE A 299 1.51 -1.63 -2.41
CA ILE A 299 1.93 -2.05 -3.75
C ILE A 299 3.45 -2.00 -3.77
N ASP A 300 4.09 -3.10 -3.41
CA ASP A 300 5.54 -3.16 -3.35
C ASP A 300 6.14 -3.43 -4.73
N VAL A 301 7.03 -2.56 -5.16
CA VAL A 301 7.75 -2.66 -6.43
C VAL A 301 9.20 -3.11 -6.25
N THR A 302 9.62 -3.34 -5.01
CA THR A 302 11.00 -3.71 -4.67
C THR A 302 11.26 -5.18 -5.04
N PRO A 303 12.27 -5.48 -5.86
CA PRO A 303 12.61 -6.86 -6.21
C PRO A 303 12.82 -7.76 -4.98
N GLY A 304 12.12 -8.89 -4.94
CA GLY A 304 12.14 -9.83 -3.80
C GLY A 304 11.02 -9.62 -2.78
N TYR A 305 10.30 -8.49 -2.82
CA TYR A 305 9.16 -8.19 -1.94
C TYR A 305 7.81 -8.16 -2.69
N TYR A 306 7.80 -7.84 -3.95
CA TYR A 306 6.57 -7.74 -4.76
C TYR A 306 5.88 -9.09 -5.03
N TYR A 307 6.44 -10.20 -4.56
CA TYR A 307 5.88 -11.53 -4.83
C TYR A 307 4.45 -11.69 -4.29
N ASP A 308 4.16 -11.14 -3.13
CA ASP A 308 2.83 -11.21 -2.52
C ASP A 308 1.80 -10.40 -3.35
N VAL A 309 2.21 -9.22 -3.82
CA VAL A 309 1.40 -8.38 -4.70
C VAL A 309 1.26 -9.01 -6.09
N TYR A 310 2.31 -9.69 -6.58
CA TYR A 310 2.29 -10.38 -7.86
C TYR A 310 1.35 -11.59 -7.84
N THR A 311 1.34 -12.35 -6.77
CA THR A 311 0.35 -13.41 -6.54
C THR A 311 -1.06 -12.84 -6.56
N LEU A 312 -1.25 -11.67 -5.98
CA LEU A 312 -2.47 -10.88 -6.01
C LEU A 312 -2.91 -10.59 -7.45
N MET A 313 -2.04 -10.09 -8.27
CA MET A 313 -2.36 -9.71 -9.65
C MET A 313 -2.50 -10.90 -10.60
N ASN A 314 -1.69 -11.94 -10.45
CA ASN A 314 -1.77 -13.15 -11.30
C ASN A 314 -3.02 -13.99 -11.01
N MET A 315 -3.50 -14.04 -9.77
CA MET A 315 -4.75 -14.75 -9.45
C MET A 315 -5.98 -14.07 -10.05
N VAL A 316 -5.90 -12.77 -10.28
CA VAL A 316 -6.92 -12.01 -11.01
C VAL A 316 -6.93 -12.33 -12.49
N ALA A 317 -5.77 -12.62 -13.08
CA ALA A 317 -5.62 -12.94 -14.48
C ALA A 317 -5.96 -14.42 -14.85
N THR A 318 -6.20 -15.29 -13.86
CA THR A 318 -6.48 -16.71 -14.12
C THR A 318 -7.98 -16.97 -14.05
N PRO A 319 -8.67 -17.34 -15.13
CA PRO A 319 -10.08 -17.74 -15.10
C PRO A 319 -10.28 -18.91 -14.14
N GLN A 320 -11.32 -18.83 -13.28
CA GLN A 320 -11.75 -19.99 -12.51
C GLN A 320 -12.18 -21.12 -13.46
N GLY A 321 -11.32 -22.08 -13.69
CA GLY A 321 -11.67 -23.19 -14.59
C GLY A 321 -10.75 -24.40 -14.59
N GLU A 322 -9.55 -24.32 -14.06
CA GLU A 322 -8.68 -25.50 -14.01
C GLU A 322 -7.86 -25.53 -12.70
N GLN A 323 -8.44 -26.17 -11.67
CA GLN A 323 -7.65 -26.78 -10.62
C GLN A 323 -7.00 -28.03 -11.17
N SER A 324 -5.77 -27.92 -11.64
CA SER A 324 -4.90 -29.09 -11.78
C SER A 324 -3.90 -29.10 -10.63
N ASP A 325 -3.99 -30.13 -9.80
CA ASP A 325 -2.96 -30.52 -8.85
C ASP A 325 -1.61 -30.59 -9.56
N THR A 326 -0.72 -29.65 -9.27
CA THR A 326 0.69 -29.80 -9.67
C THR A 326 1.59 -29.53 -8.47
N ASN A 327 2.17 -30.62 -7.97
CA ASN A 327 3.38 -30.64 -7.17
C ASN A 327 4.46 -29.80 -7.86
N ILE A 328 4.94 -28.76 -7.21
CA ILE A 328 6.04 -27.94 -7.73
C ILE A 328 7.34 -28.62 -7.32
N GLU A 329 7.87 -29.45 -8.20
CA GLU A 329 9.29 -29.78 -8.21
C GLU A 329 10.09 -28.61 -8.82
N LYS A 330 11.21 -28.30 -8.16
CA LYS A 330 12.20 -27.31 -8.62
C LYS A 330 12.80 -27.76 -9.96
N GLY A 331 12.69 -26.93 -10.99
CA GLY A 331 13.33 -27.18 -12.28
C GLY A 331 13.51 -25.90 -13.10
N HIS A 332 14.72 -25.70 -13.53
CA HIS A 332 15.37 -24.68 -14.35
C HIS A 332 14.54 -24.10 -15.51
N GLN A 333 14.93 -22.85 -15.84
CA GLN A 333 14.66 -22.05 -17.04
C GLN A 333 14.57 -22.85 -18.34
N ASP A 334 13.56 -22.50 -19.13
CA ASP A 334 13.77 -22.18 -20.56
C ASP A 334 12.57 -21.41 -21.12
N SER A 335 12.91 -20.36 -21.83
CA SER A 335 12.03 -19.45 -22.54
C SER A 335 11.44 -20.12 -23.78
N GLN A 336 10.11 -20.21 -23.87
CA GLN A 336 9.42 -20.34 -25.16
C GLN A 336 8.12 -19.54 -25.16
N SER A 337 8.01 -18.73 -26.22
CA SER A 337 6.84 -17.97 -26.63
C SER A 337 5.62 -18.83 -26.81
N VAL A 338 4.49 -18.46 -26.22
CA VAL A 338 3.19 -19.04 -26.52
C VAL A 338 2.24 -18.00 -27.05
N ASP A 339 1.66 -18.33 -28.16
CA ASP A 339 0.78 -17.65 -29.09
C ASP A 339 -0.52 -17.13 -28.42
N ASP A 340 -0.94 -15.92 -28.81
CA ASP A 340 -2.16 -15.27 -28.40
C ASP A 340 -3.43 -15.94 -28.93
N GLY A 341 -4.25 -16.46 -28.03
CA GLY A 341 -5.57 -16.99 -28.29
C GLY A 341 -6.67 -16.39 -27.41
N GLN A 342 -7.34 -15.38 -27.95
CA GLN A 342 -8.71 -14.91 -27.60
C GLN A 342 -9.36 -15.40 -26.31
N ASN A 343 -9.04 -14.78 -25.16
CA ASN A 343 -9.93 -14.76 -24.00
C ASN A 343 -9.67 -13.58 -23.03
N GLY A 344 -8.95 -12.55 -23.46
CA GLY A 344 -8.63 -11.38 -22.65
C GLY A 344 -9.78 -10.40 -22.43
N GLY A 345 -10.86 -10.48 -23.20
CA GLY A 345 -11.90 -9.45 -23.21
C GLY A 345 -12.73 -9.36 -21.94
N MET A 346 -13.10 -10.47 -21.32
CA MET A 346 -14.00 -10.44 -20.14
C MET A 346 -13.30 -9.99 -18.85
N ILE A 347 -12.01 -10.27 -18.72
CA ILE A 347 -11.25 -9.93 -17.51
C ILE A 347 -10.80 -8.47 -17.57
N ASN A 348 -10.42 -8.00 -18.75
CA ASN A 348 -10.13 -6.59 -18.95
C ASN A 348 -11.37 -5.73 -18.70
N ASP A 349 -12.56 -6.14 -19.13
CA ASP A 349 -13.82 -5.46 -18.85
C ASP A 349 -14.13 -5.39 -17.34
N LEU A 350 -13.77 -6.40 -16.56
CA LEU A 350 -13.99 -6.41 -15.11
C LEU A 350 -12.98 -5.52 -14.38
N ILE A 351 -11.72 -5.56 -14.82
CA ILE A 351 -10.63 -4.72 -14.29
C ILE A 351 -10.89 -3.26 -14.64
N ASP A 352 -11.28 -2.97 -15.88
CA ASP A 352 -11.65 -1.63 -16.33
C ASP A 352 -12.90 -1.10 -15.60
N HIS A 353 -13.82 -1.97 -15.19
CA HIS A 353 -15.01 -1.56 -14.44
C HIS A 353 -14.67 -1.06 -13.03
N VAL A 354 -13.74 -1.69 -12.34
CA VAL A 354 -13.29 -1.26 -11.01
C VAL A 354 -12.40 -0.02 -11.10
N GLY A 355 -11.58 0.11 -12.14
CA GLY A 355 -10.75 1.29 -12.41
C GLY A 355 -11.55 2.50 -12.88
N ASN A 356 -12.55 2.32 -13.73
CA ASN A 356 -13.39 3.40 -14.28
C ASN A 356 -14.37 4.00 -13.27
N LEU A 357 -14.68 3.33 -12.16
CA LEU A 357 -15.48 3.93 -11.08
C LEU A 357 -14.79 5.15 -10.46
N GLY A 358 -13.46 5.18 -10.42
CA GLY A 358 -12.71 6.34 -9.97
C GLY A 358 -12.82 7.53 -10.93
N MET A 359 -12.86 7.29 -12.23
CA MET A 359 -12.91 8.37 -13.24
C MET A 359 -14.32 8.92 -13.51
N MET A 360 -15.37 8.10 -13.39
CA MET A 360 -16.74 8.60 -13.61
C MET A 360 -17.25 9.54 -12.51
N SER A 361 -16.69 9.48 -11.30
CA SER A 361 -17.09 10.37 -10.20
C SER A 361 -16.57 11.80 -10.34
N LEU A 362 -15.52 12.05 -11.12
CA LEU A 362 -15.03 13.40 -11.42
C LEU A 362 -15.92 14.19 -12.39
N GLY A 363 -16.68 13.51 -13.25
CA GLY A 363 -17.56 14.16 -14.25
C GLY A 363 -18.89 14.67 -13.69
N VAL A 364 -19.31 14.24 -12.51
CA VAL A 364 -20.63 14.58 -11.96
C VAL A 364 -20.57 15.74 -10.95
N LEU A 365 -19.41 16.05 -10.38
CA LEU A 365 -19.27 17.12 -9.37
C LEU A 365 -19.16 18.53 -9.95
N THR A 366 -18.98 18.69 -11.27
CA THR A 366 -18.88 20.01 -11.91
C THR A 366 -20.23 20.63 -12.34
N ILE A 367 -21.37 19.96 -12.10
CA ILE A 367 -22.70 20.45 -12.57
C ILE A 367 -23.58 20.99 -11.42
N VAL A 368 -23.16 20.98 -10.17
CA VAL A 368 -24.00 21.42 -9.04
C VAL A 368 -23.49 22.70 -8.35
N CYS A 369 -22.59 23.46 -8.96
CA CYS A 369 -22.22 24.79 -8.50
C CYS A 369 -22.52 25.85 -9.61
N VAL A 370 -23.79 26.12 -9.83
CA VAL A 370 -24.29 27.42 -10.37
C VAL A 370 -25.56 27.76 -9.62
#